data_85d51e3fa1e67cc7067b444d058c7493
#
_entry.id   85d51e3fa1e67cc7067b444d058c7493
#
_cell.length_a   1.000
_cell.length_b   1.000
_cell.length_c   1.000
_cell.angle_alpha   90.00
_cell.angle_beta   90.00
_cell.angle_gamma   90.00
#
_symmetry.space_group_name_H-M   'P 1'
#
loop_
_entity.id
_entity.type
_entity.pdbx_description
1 polymer ?
#
loop_
_entity_poly.entity_id
_entity_poly.type
_entity_poly.pdbx_seq_one_letter_code
_entity_poly.pdbx_strand_id
1 'polypeptide(L)'
;SLRVRNCNQPTIILLYIQNIRKAEKKMSNLQFQNDLDRLTEVLPQKVKKHISYEKMEDVIEIVLDIGRTPEIRHAGGKIEYLGEEFVTEDDINYITSRIQEFTSDNRSGIPGTLHRISAIRNRQGKVIGLTCRIGRVVTGTIACIKDICMMNKSILFLGRPGVGKTTKLREISRLVADELGKRVVIVDTSNEIAGDGDTPHPAIGHARRMQVTQPEFQKDIMIEAVENHTPEVIVVDEIGTEAEAQAARTIAERGVMLIATAHGNSLENLIKNPTLSDLVGGIQSVTLGDDEAKRRASQKTVLEREKQPTFDV
;
A
#
# COMPACT_ATOMS: atom_id res chain seq x y z
N SER A 1 -10.77 32.78 47.46
CA SER A 1 -11.67 32.20 46.44
C SER A 1 -11.04 32.34 45.06
N LEU A 2 -10.37 31.28 44.61
CA LEU A 2 -9.84 31.18 43.24
C LEU A 2 -10.99 30.75 42.32
N ARG A 3 -11.46 31.68 41.49
CA ARG A 3 -12.37 31.37 40.38
C ARG A 3 -11.60 30.58 39.31
N VAL A 4 -11.85 29.28 39.22
CA VAL A 4 -11.48 28.48 38.07
C VAL A 4 -12.32 28.98 36.88
N ARG A 5 -11.66 29.66 35.92
CA ARG A 5 -12.28 30.02 34.65
C ARG A 5 -12.50 28.70 33.86
N ASN A 6 -13.77 28.42 33.57
CA ASN A 6 -14.18 27.37 32.66
C ASN A 6 -13.54 27.63 31.30
N CYS A 7 -12.41 27.00 31.02
CA CYS A 7 -11.85 26.90 29.68
C CYS A 7 -12.77 25.93 28.90
N ASN A 8 -13.38 26.41 27.82
CA ASN A 8 -14.17 25.61 26.89
C ASN A 8 -13.28 24.52 26.27
N GLN A 9 -13.22 23.37 26.91
CA GLN A 9 -12.43 22.22 26.47
C GLN A 9 -12.67 21.80 24.99
N PRO A 10 -13.90 21.85 24.42
CA PRO A 10 -14.12 21.46 23.02
C PRO A 10 -13.38 22.34 22.00
N THR A 11 -13.25 23.65 22.27
CA THR A 11 -12.60 24.59 21.33
C THR A 11 -11.10 24.39 21.26
N ILE A 12 -10.45 24.06 22.37
CA ILE A 12 -8.99 23.79 22.41
C ILE A 12 -8.67 22.50 21.68
N ILE A 13 -9.48 21.45 21.88
CA ILE A 13 -9.32 20.16 21.19
C ILE A 13 -9.52 20.34 19.68
N LEU A 14 -10.51 21.11 19.26
CA LEU A 14 -10.78 21.36 17.83
C LEU A 14 -9.61 22.12 17.17
N LEU A 15 -9.08 23.14 17.83
CA LEU A 15 -7.89 23.89 17.39
C LEU A 15 -6.65 23.01 17.31
N TYR A 16 -6.46 22.13 18.29
CA TYR A 16 -5.34 21.17 18.29
C TYR A 16 -5.44 20.18 17.12
N ILE A 17 -6.61 19.59 16.88
CA ILE A 17 -6.87 18.70 15.74
C ILE A 17 -6.66 19.44 14.41
N GLN A 18 -7.13 20.68 14.28
CA GLN A 18 -6.93 21.48 13.08
C GLN A 18 -5.44 21.78 12.83
N ASN A 19 -4.66 22.07 13.88
CA ASN A 19 -3.23 22.30 13.74
C ASN A 19 -2.46 21.04 13.36
N ILE A 20 -2.82 19.87 13.90
CA ILE A 20 -2.25 18.59 13.49
C ILE A 20 -2.54 18.35 12.00
N ARG A 21 -3.78 18.45 11.55
CA ARG A 21 -4.16 18.27 10.15
C ARG A 21 -3.42 19.23 9.20
N LYS A 22 -3.23 20.49 9.62
CA LYS A 22 -2.45 21.47 8.83
C LYS A 22 -0.97 21.07 8.75
N ALA A 23 -0.38 20.58 9.83
CA ALA A 23 1.00 20.13 9.86
C ALA A 23 1.19 18.89 8.98
N GLU A 24 0.30 17.90 9.08
CA GLU A 24 0.30 16.70 8.24
C GLU A 24 0.17 17.06 6.75
N LYS A 25 -0.77 17.93 6.39
CA LYS A 25 -0.94 18.41 5.02
C LYS A 25 0.32 19.13 4.50
N LYS A 26 0.96 19.96 5.33
CA LYS A 26 2.20 20.64 4.98
C LYS A 26 3.35 19.67 4.75
N MET A 27 3.48 18.65 5.58
CA MET A 27 4.49 17.59 5.42
C MET A 27 4.24 16.77 4.16
N SER A 28 2.99 16.39 3.89
CA SER A 28 2.61 15.66 2.67
C SER A 28 2.92 16.47 1.40
N ASN A 29 2.67 17.77 1.41
CA ASN A 29 2.97 18.65 0.27
C ASN A 29 4.48 18.79 0.06
N LEU A 30 5.27 18.96 1.12
CA LEU A 30 6.73 19.03 1.04
C LEU A 30 7.32 17.71 0.51
N GLN A 31 6.80 16.58 0.99
CA GLN A 31 7.24 15.27 0.50
C GLN A 31 6.90 15.09 -0.98
N PHE A 32 5.70 15.44 -1.40
CA PHE A 32 5.31 15.39 -2.82
C PHE A 32 6.19 16.28 -3.69
N GLN A 33 6.58 17.45 -3.21
CA GLN A 33 7.50 18.35 -3.94
C GLN A 33 8.88 17.70 -4.09
N ASN A 34 9.42 17.10 -3.04
CA ASN A 34 10.69 16.38 -3.11
C ASN A 34 10.63 15.18 -4.07
N ASP A 35 9.53 14.44 -4.07
CA ASP A 35 9.32 13.32 -4.98
C ASP A 35 9.22 13.81 -6.44
N LEU A 36 8.54 14.92 -6.67
CA LEU A 36 8.41 15.53 -8.00
C LEU A 36 9.76 16.06 -8.51
N ASP A 37 10.59 16.63 -7.65
CA ASP A 37 11.94 17.07 -8.01
C ASP A 37 12.78 15.89 -8.52
N ARG A 38 12.74 14.75 -7.82
CA ARG A 38 13.41 13.51 -8.25
C ARG A 38 12.87 12.97 -9.58
N LEU A 39 11.56 13.04 -9.80
CA LEU A 39 10.98 12.68 -11.10
C LEU A 39 11.50 13.61 -12.21
N THR A 40 11.55 14.92 -11.97
CA THR A 40 12.01 15.87 -12.98
C THR A 40 13.48 15.71 -13.35
N GLU A 41 14.32 15.16 -12.45
CA GLU A 41 15.73 14.87 -12.73
C GLU A 41 15.91 13.79 -13.81
N VAL A 42 14.98 12.83 -13.89
CA VAL A 42 15.03 11.74 -14.89
C VAL A 42 14.31 12.09 -16.19
N LEU A 43 13.54 13.17 -16.23
CA LEU A 43 12.78 13.57 -17.41
C LEU A 43 13.61 14.47 -18.36
N PRO A 44 13.45 14.34 -19.69
CA PRO A 44 14.12 15.20 -20.66
C PRO A 44 13.63 16.65 -20.57
N GLN A 45 14.49 17.59 -20.95
CA GLN A 45 14.25 19.05 -20.78
C GLN A 45 12.96 19.52 -21.43
N LYS A 46 12.57 18.95 -22.58
CA LYS A 46 11.33 19.29 -23.30
C LYS A 46 10.07 18.97 -22.48
N VAL A 47 10.13 17.98 -21.59
CA VAL A 47 9.05 17.62 -20.67
C VAL A 47 9.16 18.41 -19.38
N LYS A 48 10.39 18.47 -18.81
CA LYS A 48 10.67 19.14 -17.54
C LYS A 48 10.21 20.60 -17.50
N LYS A 49 10.37 21.35 -18.57
CA LYS A 49 9.95 22.78 -18.67
C LYS A 49 8.44 23.01 -18.46
N HIS A 50 7.62 21.97 -18.60
CA HIS A 50 6.16 22.03 -18.44
C HIS A 50 5.67 21.54 -17.07
N ILE A 51 6.58 21.03 -16.23
CA ILE A 51 6.26 20.49 -14.93
C ILE A 51 6.46 21.58 -13.86
N SER A 52 5.39 21.88 -13.12
CA SER A 52 5.46 22.67 -11.89
C SER A 52 4.58 22.02 -10.83
N TYR A 53 4.87 22.29 -9.56
CA TYR A 53 4.11 21.72 -8.45
C TYR A 53 2.60 21.94 -8.58
N GLU A 54 2.19 23.17 -8.93
CA GLU A 54 0.78 23.55 -9.06
C GLU A 54 0.08 22.78 -10.19
N LYS A 55 0.77 22.57 -11.32
CA LYS A 55 0.24 21.81 -12.45
C LYS A 55 0.12 20.33 -12.17
N MET A 56 0.99 19.81 -11.32
CA MET A 56 1.06 18.38 -11.04
C MET A 56 0.11 17.93 -9.92
N GLU A 57 -0.64 18.83 -9.28
CA GLU A 57 -1.48 18.51 -8.12
C GLU A 57 -2.56 17.45 -8.43
N ASP A 58 -3.15 17.48 -9.62
CA ASP A 58 -4.19 16.53 -10.06
C ASP A 58 -3.74 15.55 -11.16
N VAL A 59 -2.45 15.56 -11.53
CA VAL A 59 -1.90 14.69 -12.57
C VAL A 59 -1.79 13.25 -12.09
N ILE A 60 -2.24 12.32 -12.91
CA ILE A 60 -2.14 10.88 -12.65
C ILE A 60 -0.87 10.31 -13.28
N GLU A 61 -0.59 10.67 -14.52
CA GLU A 61 0.53 10.12 -15.28
C GLU A 61 1.03 11.05 -16.38
N ILE A 62 2.30 10.86 -16.73
CA ILE A 62 2.94 11.46 -17.91
C ILE A 62 3.21 10.33 -18.89
N VAL A 63 2.81 10.50 -20.15
CA VAL A 63 2.98 9.49 -21.21
C VAL A 63 3.91 9.99 -22.28
N LEU A 64 4.85 9.14 -22.67
CA LEU A 64 5.91 9.41 -23.62
C LEU A 64 6.00 8.26 -24.63
N ASP A 65 5.45 8.43 -25.81
CA ASP A 65 5.51 7.46 -26.91
C ASP A 65 6.32 8.02 -28.08
N ILE A 66 7.28 7.25 -28.61
CA ILE A 66 8.10 7.69 -29.77
C ILE A 66 7.20 8.12 -30.92
N GLY A 67 7.47 9.31 -31.48
CA GLY A 67 6.74 9.86 -32.60
C GLY A 67 5.42 10.53 -32.22
N ARG A 68 5.13 10.69 -30.93
CA ARG A 68 3.96 11.43 -30.41
C ARG A 68 4.39 12.58 -29.53
N THR A 69 3.54 13.58 -29.38
CA THR A 69 3.72 14.66 -28.41
C THR A 69 3.59 14.09 -26.99
N PRO A 70 4.50 14.44 -26.05
CA PRO A 70 4.33 14.06 -24.65
C PRO A 70 3.00 14.56 -24.11
N GLU A 71 2.33 13.74 -23.30
CA GLU A 71 1.05 14.10 -22.71
C GLU A 71 1.02 13.93 -21.20
N ILE A 72 0.26 14.78 -20.53
CA ILE A 72 -0.09 14.66 -19.11
C ILE A 72 -1.56 14.26 -19.01
N ARG A 73 -1.85 13.27 -18.20
CA ARG A 73 -3.21 12.81 -17.92
C ARG A 73 -3.61 13.18 -16.50
N HIS A 74 -4.71 13.90 -16.38
CA HIS A 74 -5.25 14.39 -15.12
C HIS A 74 -6.35 13.49 -14.55
N ALA A 75 -6.59 13.59 -13.25
CA ALA A 75 -7.79 13.04 -12.63
C ALA A 75 -9.05 13.61 -13.34
N GLY A 76 -10.03 12.71 -13.62
CA GLY A 76 -11.22 13.13 -14.37
C GLY A 76 -11.12 13.02 -15.90
N GLY A 77 -9.97 12.54 -16.43
CA GLY A 77 -9.82 12.18 -17.85
C GLY A 77 -9.39 13.32 -18.78
N LYS A 78 -9.03 14.49 -18.23
CA LYS A 78 -8.44 15.57 -19.03
C LYS A 78 -7.04 15.16 -19.49
N ILE A 79 -6.72 15.42 -20.76
CA ILE A 79 -5.39 15.22 -21.36
C ILE A 79 -4.84 16.59 -21.77
N GLU A 80 -3.58 16.84 -21.43
CA GLU A 80 -2.81 18.01 -21.81
C GLU A 80 -1.56 17.58 -22.60
N TYR A 81 -1.35 18.13 -23.79
CA TYR A 81 -0.15 17.87 -24.59
C TYR A 81 0.94 18.89 -24.26
N LEU A 82 2.18 18.42 -24.13
CA LEU A 82 3.32 19.22 -23.68
C LEU A 82 4.13 19.76 -24.89
N GLY A 83 3.74 20.91 -25.39
CA GLY A 83 4.40 21.55 -26.51
C GLY A 83 4.06 20.92 -27.87
N GLU A 84 4.93 21.13 -28.85
CA GLU A 84 4.75 20.65 -30.25
C GLU A 84 5.81 19.60 -30.63
N GLU A 85 6.83 19.41 -29.82
CA GLU A 85 7.93 18.46 -30.08
C GLU A 85 7.51 17.02 -29.83
N PHE A 86 7.83 16.13 -30.77
CA PHE A 86 7.58 14.70 -30.60
C PHE A 86 8.63 14.05 -29.70
N VAL A 87 8.23 13.00 -29.01
CA VAL A 87 9.15 12.13 -28.27
C VAL A 87 10.05 11.39 -29.25
N THR A 88 11.34 11.45 -29.01
CA THR A 88 12.37 10.77 -29.80
C THR A 88 12.89 9.53 -29.06
N GLU A 89 13.66 8.73 -29.78
CA GLU A 89 14.38 7.60 -29.17
C GLU A 89 15.37 8.07 -28.10
N ASP A 90 16.04 9.20 -28.34
CA ASP A 90 16.99 9.79 -27.38
C ASP A 90 16.31 10.21 -26.08
N ASP A 91 15.06 10.68 -26.12
CA ASP A 91 14.29 11.00 -24.92
C ASP A 91 14.01 9.75 -24.08
N ILE A 92 13.62 8.65 -24.73
CA ILE A 92 13.39 7.37 -24.05
C ILE A 92 14.70 6.85 -23.44
N ASN A 93 15.80 6.87 -24.21
CA ASN A 93 17.12 6.46 -23.73
C ASN A 93 17.62 7.35 -22.57
N TYR A 94 17.33 8.67 -22.63
CA TYR A 94 17.65 9.60 -21.56
C TYR A 94 17.01 9.18 -20.23
N ILE A 95 15.73 8.81 -20.25
CA ILE A 95 15.01 8.35 -19.05
C ILE A 95 15.52 7.00 -18.60
N THR A 96 15.58 6.02 -19.51
CA THR A 96 15.95 4.64 -19.17
C THR A 96 17.37 4.51 -18.63
N SER A 97 18.28 5.40 -19.03
CA SER A 97 19.65 5.44 -18.48
C SER A 97 19.75 6.04 -17.06
N ARG A 98 18.68 6.65 -16.52
CA ARG A 98 18.66 7.33 -15.22
C ARG A 98 17.76 6.67 -14.18
N ILE A 99 17.08 5.60 -14.58
CA ILE A 99 16.26 4.78 -13.67
C ILE A 99 16.89 3.40 -13.54
N GLN A 100 16.41 2.62 -12.58
CA GLN A 100 16.78 1.22 -12.43
C GLN A 100 16.31 0.38 -13.63
N GLU A 101 16.89 -0.79 -13.82
CA GLU A 101 16.43 -1.72 -14.83
C GLU A 101 14.95 -2.08 -14.61
N PHE A 102 14.26 -2.29 -15.71
CA PHE A 102 12.87 -2.73 -15.63
C PHE A 102 12.78 -4.17 -15.14
N THR A 103 11.88 -4.41 -14.21
CA THR A 103 11.53 -5.76 -13.75
C THR A 103 10.86 -6.59 -14.86
N SER A 104 10.59 -7.87 -14.59
CA SER A 104 9.94 -8.77 -15.54
C SER A 104 8.55 -8.30 -16.01
N ASP A 105 7.87 -7.49 -15.22
CA ASP A 105 6.58 -6.87 -15.54
C ASP A 105 6.70 -5.47 -16.19
N ASN A 106 7.90 -5.13 -16.68
CA ASN A 106 8.23 -3.84 -17.33
C ASN A 106 7.99 -2.61 -16.45
N ARG A 107 8.24 -2.73 -15.15
CA ARG A 107 8.15 -1.63 -14.19
C ARG A 107 9.52 -1.25 -13.66
N SER A 108 9.67 0.02 -13.33
CA SER A 108 10.82 0.56 -12.64
C SER A 108 10.37 1.72 -11.74
N GLY A 109 11.08 1.97 -10.66
CA GLY A 109 10.81 3.06 -9.74
C GLY A 109 11.94 4.08 -9.69
N ILE A 110 11.64 5.20 -9.05
CA ILE A 110 12.63 6.21 -8.70
C ILE A 110 12.91 6.06 -7.20
N PRO A 111 14.17 5.79 -6.79
CA PRO A 111 14.50 5.52 -5.39
C PRO A 111 13.97 6.59 -4.43
N GLY A 112 13.35 6.16 -3.33
CA GLY A 112 12.78 7.03 -2.30
C GLY A 112 11.53 7.80 -2.72
N THR A 113 10.87 7.40 -3.81
CA THR A 113 9.59 7.98 -4.27
C THR A 113 8.52 6.90 -4.44
N LEU A 114 7.27 7.35 -4.62
CA LEU A 114 6.15 6.47 -5.02
C LEU A 114 5.86 6.55 -6.53
N HIS A 115 6.70 7.24 -7.29
CA HIS A 115 6.56 7.28 -8.74
C HIS A 115 6.95 5.94 -9.35
N ARG A 116 6.18 5.50 -10.35
CA ARG A 116 6.44 4.26 -11.09
C ARG A 116 6.50 4.54 -12.57
N ILE A 117 7.51 4.00 -13.22
CA ILE A 117 7.70 4.11 -14.67
C ILE A 117 7.45 2.73 -15.27
N SER A 118 6.53 2.65 -16.22
CA SER A 118 6.21 1.43 -16.94
C SER A 118 6.62 1.56 -18.40
N ALA A 119 7.28 0.53 -18.95
CA ALA A 119 7.77 0.51 -20.31
C ALA A 119 6.80 -0.19 -21.26
N ILE A 120 6.62 0.38 -22.43
CA ILE A 120 6.04 -0.29 -23.59
C ILE A 120 7.18 -0.70 -24.51
N ARG A 121 7.22 -1.99 -24.90
CA ARG A 121 8.25 -2.54 -25.75
C ARG A 121 7.70 -2.94 -27.12
N ASN A 122 8.53 -2.83 -28.12
CA ASN A 122 8.26 -3.38 -29.44
C ASN A 122 8.53 -4.90 -29.49
N ARG A 123 8.28 -5.52 -30.64
CA ARG A 123 8.49 -6.97 -30.82
C ARG A 123 9.95 -7.44 -30.63
N GLN A 124 10.91 -6.51 -30.70
CA GLN A 124 12.34 -6.78 -30.51
C GLN A 124 12.79 -6.53 -29.06
N GLY A 125 11.87 -6.20 -28.16
CA GLY A 125 12.17 -5.92 -26.76
C GLY A 125 12.65 -4.49 -26.47
N LYS A 126 12.80 -3.63 -27.50
CA LYS A 126 13.21 -2.23 -27.33
C LYS A 126 12.08 -1.41 -26.72
N VAL A 127 12.40 -0.53 -25.77
CA VAL A 127 11.44 0.40 -25.17
C VAL A 127 11.09 1.48 -26.20
N ILE A 128 9.81 1.63 -26.50
CA ILE A 128 9.26 2.60 -27.45
C ILE A 128 8.28 3.57 -26.83
N GLY A 129 7.90 3.34 -25.59
CA GLY A 129 7.02 4.23 -24.83
C GLY A 129 7.20 4.06 -23.33
N LEU A 130 6.89 5.09 -22.57
CA LEU A 130 6.95 5.14 -21.12
C LEU A 130 5.70 5.77 -20.57
N THR A 131 5.20 5.20 -19.47
CA THR A 131 4.15 5.79 -18.63
C THR A 131 4.73 6.07 -17.25
N CYS A 132 4.90 7.35 -16.91
CA CYS A 132 5.39 7.79 -15.61
C CYS A 132 4.19 8.09 -14.71
N ARG A 133 3.84 7.17 -13.82
CA ARG A 133 2.72 7.32 -12.88
C ARG A 133 3.14 8.15 -11.68
N ILE A 134 2.33 9.15 -11.35
CA ILE A 134 2.61 10.08 -10.26
C ILE A 134 2.09 9.51 -8.94
N GLY A 135 3.01 9.02 -8.12
CA GLY A 135 2.69 8.56 -6.77
C GLY A 135 2.55 9.72 -5.80
N ARG A 136 1.63 9.61 -4.84
CA ARG A 136 1.41 10.59 -3.77
C ARG A 136 1.23 9.92 -2.43
N VAL A 137 1.69 10.60 -1.39
CA VAL A 137 1.39 10.24 -0.01
C VAL A 137 0.10 10.94 0.40
N VAL A 138 -0.85 10.16 0.88
CA VAL A 138 -2.04 10.68 1.53
C VAL A 138 -1.95 10.33 3.01
N THR A 139 -2.08 11.32 3.89
CA THR A 139 -2.01 11.18 5.34
C THR A 139 -3.37 11.35 5.99
N GLY A 140 -3.53 10.85 7.23
CA GLY A 140 -4.78 10.96 7.99
C GLY A 140 -5.84 9.92 7.60
N THR A 141 -5.52 8.96 6.74
CA THR A 141 -6.47 7.95 6.25
C THR A 141 -6.84 6.91 7.30
N ILE A 142 -6.00 6.74 8.33
CA ILE A 142 -6.21 5.81 9.44
C ILE A 142 -6.75 6.46 10.71
N ALA A 143 -7.07 7.75 10.68
CA ALA A 143 -7.56 8.47 11.86
C ALA A 143 -8.80 7.82 12.50
N CYS A 144 -9.67 7.22 11.67
CA CYS A 144 -10.90 6.55 12.13
C CYS A 144 -10.68 5.15 12.74
N ILE A 145 -9.47 4.57 12.58
CA ILE A 145 -9.12 3.23 13.08
C ILE A 145 -7.83 3.24 13.90
N LYS A 146 -7.35 4.42 14.29
CA LYS A 146 -6.09 4.57 15.03
C LYS A 146 -6.12 3.80 16.36
N ASP A 147 -7.24 3.80 17.05
CA ASP A 147 -7.48 3.03 18.27
C ASP A 147 -7.31 1.53 18.05
N ILE A 148 -7.84 1.00 16.95
CA ILE A 148 -7.69 -0.42 16.58
C ILE A 148 -6.22 -0.74 16.30
N CYS A 149 -5.51 0.11 15.57
CA CYS A 149 -4.08 -0.07 15.28
C CYS A 149 -3.22 -0.11 16.56
N MET A 150 -3.67 0.58 17.62
CA MET A 150 -2.98 0.62 18.92
C MET A 150 -3.28 -0.61 19.82
N MET A 151 -4.27 -1.43 19.48
CA MET A 151 -4.65 -2.61 20.28
C MET A 151 -3.65 -3.76 20.25
N ASN A 152 -2.62 -3.69 19.43
CA ASN A 152 -1.64 -4.78 19.22
C ASN A 152 -2.29 -6.09 18.74
N LYS A 153 -3.22 -5.97 17.80
CA LYS A 153 -3.97 -7.08 17.21
C LYS A 153 -3.70 -7.19 15.72
N SER A 154 -3.75 -8.41 15.20
CA SER A 154 -3.65 -8.67 13.77
C SER A 154 -4.87 -8.14 13.02
N ILE A 155 -4.65 -7.37 11.95
CA ILE A 155 -5.68 -6.64 11.21
C ILE A 155 -5.69 -7.08 9.75
N LEU A 156 -6.86 -7.45 9.23
CA LEU A 156 -7.07 -7.78 7.82
C LEU A 156 -7.98 -6.74 7.15
N PHE A 157 -7.47 -6.07 6.12
CA PHE A 157 -8.26 -5.13 5.32
C PHE A 157 -8.90 -5.82 4.13
N LEU A 158 -10.21 -5.72 4.05
CA LEU A 158 -11.01 -6.17 2.91
C LEU A 158 -11.59 -4.97 2.16
N GLY A 159 -11.71 -5.06 0.86
CA GLY A 159 -12.33 -4.02 0.05
C GLY A 159 -11.95 -4.10 -1.42
N ARG A 160 -12.74 -3.41 -2.24
CA ARG A 160 -12.52 -3.35 -3.70
C ARG A 160 -11.16 -2.75 -4.05
N PRO A 161 -10.61 -3.07 -5.22
CA PRO A 161 -9.44 -2.36 -5.74
C PRO A 161 -9.67 -0.84 -5.77
N GLY A 162 -8.62 -0.06 -5.49
CA GLY A 162 -8.69 1.41 -5.54
C GLY A 162 -9.33 2.11 -4.35
N VAL A 163 -9.82 1.41 -3.32
CA VAL A 163 -10.40 2.05 -2.11
C VAL A 163 -9.36 2.56 -1.10
N GLY A 164 -8.07 2.48 -1.44
CA GLY A 164 -6.98 3.02 -0.63
C GLY A 164 -6.43 2.05 0.42
N LYS A 165 -6.55 0.72 0.23
CA LYS A 165 -5.97 -0.29 1.12
C LYS A 165 -4.46 -0.08 1.31
N THR A 166 -3.70 -0.02 0.23
CA THR A 166 -2.25 0.20 0.24
C THR A 166 -1.85 1.51 0.93
N THR A 167 -2.64 2.58 0.75
CA THR A 167 -2.43 3.85 1.45
C THR A 167 -2.57 3.69 2.95
N LYS A 168 -3.57 2.92 3.41
CA LYS A 168 -3.75 2.62 4.84
C LYS A 168 -2.62 1.76 5.38
N LEU A 169 -2.19 0.72 4.65
CA LEU A 169 -1.06 -0.10 5.05
C LEU A 169 0.21 0.73 5.24
N ARG A 170 0.50 1.65 4.32
CA ARG A 170 1.65 2.56 4.43
C ARG A 170 1.57 3.42 5.69
N GLU A 171 0.43 4.05 5.93
CA GLU A 171 0.25 4.93 7.08
C GLU A 171 0.27 4.17 8.41
N ILE A 172 -0.31 2.96 8.47
CA ILE A 172 -0.25 2.09 9.64
C ILE A 172 1.19 1.63 9.90
N SER A 173 1.93 1.24 8.85
CA SER A 173 3.33 0.84 8.99
C SER A 173 4.16 1.92 9.68
N ARG A 174 4.00 3.18 9.23
CA ARG A 174 4.64 4.34 9.84
C ARG A 174 4.18 4.54 11.29
N LEU A 175 2.87 4.52 11.56
CA LEU A 175 2.32 4.71 12.90
C LEU A 175 2.89 3.68 13.87
N VAL A 176 2.87 2.41 13.48
CA VAL A 176 3.32 1.31 14.34
C VAL A 176 4.83 1.34 14.56
N ALA A 177 5.61 1.72 13.53
CA ALA A 177 7.06 1.84 13.65
C ALA A 177 7.48 3.07 14.45
N ASP A 178 6.92 4.25 14.15
CA ASP A 178 7.39 5.53 14.70
C ASP A 178 6.72 5.90 16.03
N GLU A 179 5.38 5.70 16.14
CA GLU A 179 4.63 6.10 17.33
C GLU A 179 4.59 5.00 18.40
N LEU A 180 4.53 3.71 17.99
CA LEU A 180 4.54 2.58 18.93
C LEU A 180 5.94 1.97 19.13
N GLY A 181 6.96 2.42 18.38
CA GLY A 181 8.34 1.97 18.50
C GLY A 181 8.56 0.49 18.17
N LYS A 182 7.68 -0.13 17.37
CA LYS A 182 7.77 -1.55 17.05
C LYS A 182 8.68 -1.82 15.86
N ARG A 183 9.31 -2.98 15.88
CA ARG A 183 10.07 -3.49 14.72
C ARG A 183 9.09 -3.98 13.66
N VAL A 184 8.88 -3.15 12.64
CA VAL A 184 7.96 -3.44 11.52
C VAL A 184 8.76 -3.87 10.29
N VAL A 185 8.35 -4.98 9.69
CA VAL A 185 8.82 -5.41 8.37
C VAL A 185 7.65 -5.43 7.40
N ILE A 186 7.82 -4.79 6.25
CA ILE A 186 6.83 -4.74 5.17
C ILE A 186 7.29 -5.73 4.08
N VAL A 187 6.44 -6.67 3.73
CA VAL A 187 6.59 -7.55 2.57
C VAL A 187 5.78 -6.92 1.43
N ASP A 188 6.48 -6.26 0.51
CA ASP A 188 5.89 -5.38 -0.52
C ASP A 188 6.02 -6.03 -1.90
N THR A 189 5.05 -6.83 -2.29
CA THR A 189 5.06 -7.61 -3.53
C THR A 189 4.82 -6.76 -4.76
N SER A 190 3.88 -5.82 -4.66
CA SER A 190 3.58 -4.90 -5.77
C SER A 190 4.42 -3.63 -5.75
N ASN A 191 5.28 -3.44 -4.74
CA ASN A 191 6.06 -2.23 -4.49
C ASN A 191 5.19 -0.96 -4.36
N GLU A 192 3.93 -1.12 -3.98
CA GLU A 192 2.98 -0.02 -3.85
C GLU A 192 3.00 0.63 -2.45
N ILE A 193 3.45 -0.09 -1.42
CA ILE A 193 3.51 0.43 -0.05
C ILE A 193 4.69 1.39 0.10
N ALA A 194 5.87 0.96 -0.29
CA ALA A 194 7.12 1.69 -0.05
C ALA A 194 7.87 2.13 -1.33
N GLY A 195 7.27 1.93 -2.49
CA GLY A 195 7.82 2.31 -3.81
C GLY A 195 8.71 1.25 -4.45
N ASP A 196 8.98 1.41 -5.74
CA ASP A 196 9.71 0.42 -6.57
C ASP A 196 11.24 0.50 -6.42
N GLY A 197 11.80 1.63 -5.97
CA GLY A 197 13.25 1.84 -5.91
C GLY A 197 13.92 1.09 -4.74
N ASP A 198 15.26 0.93 -4.78
CA ASP A 198 16.03 0.27 -3.69
C ASP A 198 15.91 1.01 -2.35
N THR A 199 15.81 2.32 -2.39
CA THR A 199 15.54 3.14 -1.20
C THR A 199 14.03 3.23 -1.01
N PRO A 200 13.48 2.75 0.13
CA PRO A 200 12.06 2.85 0.40
C PRO A 200 11.64 4.31 0.60
N HIS A 201 10.37 4.58 0.32
CA HIS A 201 9.79 5.91 0.50
C HIS A 201 9.70 6.28 1.99
N PRO A 202 10.06 7.52 2.39
CA PRO A 202 10.04 7.96 3.80
C PRO A 202 8.68 7.87 4.50
N ALA A 203 7.58 7.79 3.75
CA ALA A 203 6.23 7.68 4.31
C ALA A 203 5.95 6.38 5.07
N ILE A 204 6.84 5.39 5.02
CA ILE A 204 6.76 4.20 5.87
C ILE A 204 7.44 4.38 7.23
N GLY A 205 8.08 5.55 7.49
CA GLY A 205 8.83 5.82 8.70
C GLY A 205 10.00 4.87 8.90
N HIS A 206 10.22 4.41 10.13
CA HIS A 206 11.28 3.45 10.48
C HIS A 206 10.96 1.98 10.12
N ALA A 207 9.82 1.70 9.49
CA ALA A 207 9.53 0.35 9.01
C ALA A 207 10.54 -0.07 7.93
N ARG A 208 10.96 -1.34 7.97
CA ARG A 208 11.86 -1.91 6.98
C ARG A 208 11.04 -2.58 5.88
N ARG A 209 11.51 -2.49 4.64
CA ARG A 209 10.87 -3.13 3.50
C ARG A 209 11.70 -4.32 3.00
N MET A 210 11.02 -5.42 2.71
CA MET A 210 11.50 -6.52 1.91
C MET A 210 10.73 -6.53 0.59
N GLN A 211 11.45 -6.43 -0.52
CA GLN A 211 10.87 -6.55 -1.86
C GLN A 211 10.71 -8.02 -2.23
N VAL A 212 9.65 -8.33 -2.92
CA VAL A 212 9.40 -9.66 -3.47
C VAL A 212 9.77 -9.65 -4.95
N THR A 213 10.69 -10.50 -5.35
CA THR A 213 11.19 -10.53 -6.73
C THR A 213 10.16 -11.02 -7.74
N GLN A 214 9.34 -11.98 -7.34
CA GLN A 214 8.22 -12.54 -8.11
C GLN A 214 7.09 -12.90 -7.14
N PRO A 215 5.82 -12.70 -7.50
CA PRO A 215 4.68 -12.95 -6.61
C PRO A 215 4.67 -14.35 -5.96
N GLU A 216 5.17 -15.37 -6.67
CA GLU A 216 5.24 -16.74 -6.18
C GLU A 216 6.12 -16.92 -4.95
N PHE A 217 7.08 -16.03 -4.73
CA PHE A 217 8.01 -16.06 -3.60
C PHE A 217 7.52 -15.27 -2.38
N GLN A 218 6.35 -14.63 -2.45
CA GLN A 218 5.83 -13.83 -1.34
C GLN A 218 5.78 -14.62 -0.03
N LYS A 219 5.26 -15.85 -0.06
CA LYS A 219 5.20 -16.72 1.12
C LYS A 219 6.57 -16.98 1.74
N ASP A 220 7.60 -17.18 0.89
CA ASP A 220 8.95 -17.48 1.35
C ASP A 220 9.57 -16.25 2.01
N ILE A 221 9.38 -15.06 1.41
CA ILE A 221 9.81 -13.78 1.98
C ILE A 221 9.07 -13.45 3.28
N MET A 222 7.80 -13.81 3.42
CA MET A 222 7.05 -13.67 4.68
C MET A 222 7.68 -14.49 5.80
N ILE A 223 8.06 -15.73 5.53
CA ILE A 223 8.73 -16.61 6.51
C ILE A 223 10.15 -16.11 6.79
N GLU A 224 10.91 -15.76 5.75
CA GLU A 224 12.25 -15.19 5.87
C GLU A 224 12.27 -13.94 6.77
N ALA A 225 11.25 -13.07 6.64
CA ALA A 225 11.11 -11.89 7.48
C ALA A 225 11.11 -12.24 8.97
N VAL A 226 10.40 -13.28 9.37
CA VAL A 226 10.33 -13.73 10.77
C VAL A 226 11.65 -14.37 11.20
N GLU A 227 12.23 -15.21 10.37
CA GLU A 227 13.40 -16.00 10.71
C GLU A 227 14.67 -15.14 10.82
N ASN A 228 14.83 -14.15 9.93
CA ASN A 228 16.06 -13.40 9.82
C ASN A 228 15.99 -12.00 10.46
N HIS A 229 14.81 -11.41 10.61
CA HIS A 229 14.68 -10.00 10.97
C HIS A 229 13.97 -9.73 12.29
N THR A 230 13.51 -10.77 13.00
CA THR A 230 12.87 -10.69 14.33
C THR A 230 11.85 -9.55 14.45
N PRO A 231 10.86 -9.44 13.53
CA PRO A 231 9.86 -8.40 13.59
C PRO A 231 8.88 -8.64 14.75
N GLU A 232 8.29 -7.55 15.26
CA GLU A 232 7.11 -7.61 16.12
C GLU A 232 5.83 -7.49 15.29
N VAL A 233 5.95 -6.87 14.11
CA VAL A 233 4.84 -6.67 13.18
C VAL A 233 5.31 -6.95 11.75
N ILE A 234 4.54 -7.73 11.02
CA ILE A 234 4.70 -7.90 9.58
C ILE A 234 3.49 -7.25 8.89
N VAL A 235 3.79 -6.41 7.90
CA VAL A 235 2.79 -5.85 7.00
C VAL A 235 2.92 -6.53 5.65
N VAL A 236 1.82 -7.08 5.12
CA VAL A 236 1.77 -7.77 3.83
C VAL A 236 0.84 -7.01 2.89
N ASP A 237 1.29 -6.76 1.67
CA ASP A 237 0.51 -5.98 0.70
C ASP A 237 -0.82 -6.66 0.40
N GLU A 238 -0.80 -7.89 -0.08
CA GLU A 238 -2.01 -8.66 -0.38
C GLU A 238 -1.78 -10.16 -0.18
N ILE A 239 -2.72 -10.82 0.49
CA ILE A 239 -2.77 -12.27 0.63
C ILE A 239 -3.81 -12.78 -0.37
N GLY A 240 -3.36 -13.51 -1.41
CA GLY A 240 -4.19 -14.00 -2.50
C GLY A 240 -4.20 -15.51 -2.68
N THR A 241 -3.23 -16.24 -2.10
CA THR A 241 -3.05 -17.68 -2.29
C THR A 241 -3.17 -18.45 -0.97
N GLU A 242 -3.47 -19.75 -1.08
CA GLU A 242 -3.51 -20.66 0.07
C GLU A 242 -2.16 -20.76 0.79
N ALA A 243 -1.07 -20.78 0.02
CA ALA A 243 0.29 -20.84 0.57
C ALA A 243 0.65 -19.60 1.40
N GLU A 244 0.20 -18.42 0.96
CA GLU A 244 0.35 -17.16 1.71
C GLU A 244 -0.54 -17.13 2.95
N ALA A 245 -1.77 -17.64 2.86
CA ALA A 245 -2.66 -17.77 4.01
C ALA A 245 -2.06 -18.68 5.08
N GLN A 246 -1.44 -19.79 4.67
CA GLN A 246 -0.75 -20.70 5.59
C GLN A 246 0.51 -20.07 6.19
N ALA A 247 1.29 -19.31 5.40
CA ALA A 247 2.43 -18.54 5.92
C ALA A 247 1.97 -17.51 6.97
N ALA A 248 0.92 -16.75 6.67
CA ALA A 248 0.33 -15.78 7.60
C ALA A 248 -0.07 -16.45 8.93
N ARG A 249 -0.70 -17.61 8.86
CA ARG A 249 -1.04 -18.38 10.04
C ARG A 249 0.19 -18.81 10.86
N THR A 250 1.21 -19.36 10.20
CA THR A 250 2.46 -19.77 10.85
C THR A 250 3.12 -18.59 11.56
N ILE A 251 3.07 -17.40 10.98
CA ILE A 251 3.60 -16.15 11.55
C ILE A 251 2.78 -15.74 12.80
N ALA A 252 1.45 -15.78 12.71
CA ALA A 252 0.57 -15.47 13.83
C ALA A 252 0.78 -16.44 15.01
N GLU A 253 0.93 -17.74 14.75
CA GLU A 253 1.21 -18.76 15.75
C GLU A 253 2.55 -18.55 16.47
N ARG A 254 3.51 -17.86 15.82
CA ARG A 254 4.78 -17.43 16.44
C ARG A 254 4.64 -16.15 17.28
N GLY A 255 3.44 -15.57 17.37
CA GLY A 255 3.14 -14.38 18.18
C GLY A 255 3.50 -13.06 17.51
N VAL A 256 3.77 -13.05 16.20
CA VAL A 256 4.04 -11.85 15.43
C VAL A 256 2.71 -11.24 14.95
N MET A 257 2.50 -9.95 15.17
CA MET A 257 1.33 -9.22 14.71
C MET A 257 1.33 -9.12 13.18
N LEU A 258 0.20 -9.40 12.56
CA LEU A 258 0.02 -9.28 11.11
C LEU A 258 -0.92 -8.14 10.76
N ILE A 259 -0.53 -7.35 9.74
CA ILE A 259 -1.39 -6.35 9.11
C ILE A 259 -1.36 -6.62 7.61
N ALA A 260 -2.49 -6.96 7.01
CA ALA A 260 -2.53 -7.36 5.61
C ALA A 260 -3.80 -6.90 4.91
N THR A 261 -3.80 -6.98 3.58
CA THR A 261 -5.03 -6.99 2.79
C THR A 261 -5.27 -8.37 2.19
N ALA A 262 -6.48 -8.67 1.82
CA ALA A 262 -6.82 -9.87 1.06
C ALA A 262 -7.81 -9.56 -0.06
N HIS A 263 -7.83 -10.44 -1.05
CA HIS A 263 -8.85 -10.44 -2.09
C HIS A 263 -10.22 -10.74 -1.48
N GLY A 264 -11.14 -9.78 -1.61
CA GLY A 264 -12.51 -9.92 -1.13
C GLY A 264 -13.12 -8.56 -0.80
N ASN A 265 -14.40 -8.42 -1.06
CA ASN A 265 -15.13 -7.17 -0.79
C ASN A 265 -15.85 -7.18 0.54
N SER A 266 -16.00 -8.36 1.15
CA SER A 266 -16.71 -8.57 2.41
C SER A 266 -16.17 -9.80 3.14
N LEU A 267 -16.42 -9.86 4.44
CA LEU A 267 -16.09 -11.02 5.27
C LEU A 267 -16.81 -12.29 4.77
N GLU A 268 -18.03 -12.18 4.28
CA GLU A 268 -18.78 -13.32 3.72
C GLU A 268 -18.07 -13.92 2.50
N ASN A 269 -17.51 -13.07 1.63
CA ASN A 269 -16.76 -13.54 0.47
C ASN A 269 -15.49 -14.27 0.89
N LEU A 270 -14.81 -13.78 1.91
CA LEU A 270 -13.61 -14.41 2.46
C LEU A 270 -13.94 -15.78 3.08
N ILE A 271 -15.00 -15.87 3.86
CA ILE A 271 -15.50 -17.10 4.48
C ILE A 271 -15.83 -18.16 3.43
N LYS A 272 -16.46 -17.77 2.32
CA LYS A 272 -16.83 -18.67 1.23
C LYS A 272 -15.69 -19.03 0.28
N ASN A 273 -14.56 -18.33 0.37
CA ASN A 273 -13.41 -18.61 -0.46
C ASN A 273 -12.55 -19.73 0.16
N PRO A 274 -12.51 -20.93 -0.42
CA PRO A 274 -11.77 -22.06 0.15
C PRO A 274 -10.27 -21.78 0.31
N THR A 275 -9.71 -20.93 -0.56
CA THR A 275 -8.30 -20.54 -0.54
C THR A 275 -7.94 -19.67 0.65
N LEU A 276 -8.84 -18.77 1.07
CA LEU A 276 -8.56 -17.74 2.08
C LEU A 276 -9.36 -17.90 3.37
N SER A 277 -10.29 -18.87 3.43
CA SER A 277 -11.13 -19.10 4.63
C SER A 277 -10.29 -19.42 5.87
N ASP A 278 -9.09 -19.96 5.69
CA ASP A 278 -8.14 -20.26 6.78
C ASP A 278 -7.70 -18.98 7.55
N LEU A 279 -7.70 -17.82 6.88
CA LEU A 279 -7.40 -16.53 7.52
C LEU A 279 -8.41 -16.14 8.61
N VAL A 280 -9.65 -16.61 8.48
CA VAL A 280 -10.73 -16.40 9.45
C VAL A 280 -11.01 -17.65 10.31
N GLY A 281 -10.13 -18.63 10.25
CA GLY A 281 -10.17 -19.84 11.06
C GLY A 281 -10.81 -21.06 10.41
N GLY A 282 -11.02 -21.02 9.09
CA GLY A 282 -11.65 -22.11 8.35
C GLY A 282 -13.10 -22.36 8.74
N ILE A 283 -13.79 -23.17 7.97
CA ILE A 283 -15.16 -23.60 8.26
C ILE A 283 -15.24 -25.10 8.08
N GLN A 284 -15.76 -25.78 9.08
CA GLN A 284 -16.08 -27.21 9.03
C GLN A 284 -17.56 -27.48 9.26
N SER A 285 -18.04 -28.54 8.65
CA SER A 285 -19.37 -29.05 8.92
C SER A 285 -19.33 -29.99 10.13
N VAL A 286 -20.04 -29.65 11.18
CA VAL A 286 -20.09 -30.43 12.41
C VAL A 286 -21.50 -31.02 12.56
N THR A 287 -21.59 -32.33 12.83
CA THR A 287 -22.87 -32.98 13.13
C THR A 287 -23.10 -32.95 14.65
N LEU A 288 -24.09 -32.20 15.08
CA LEU A 288 -24.49 -32.10 16.48
C LEU A 288 -25.24 -33.34 16.93
N GLY A 289 -25.06 -33.72 18.19
CA GLY A 289 -25.94 -34.69 18.86
C GLY A 289 -27.37 -34.16 18.98
N ASP A 290 -28.35 -35.05 19.09
CA ASP A 290 -29.78 -34.71 19.12
C ASP A 290 -30.14 -33.70 20.23
N ASP A 291 -29.56 -33.83 21.39
CA ASP A 291 -29.79 -32.94 22.53
C ASP A 291 -29.23 -31.55 22.31
N GLU A 292 -28.03 -31.46 21.71
CA GLU A 292 -27.37 -30.19 21.41
C GLU A 292 -28.08 -29.45 20.25
N ALA A 293 -28.51 -30.18 19.21
CA ALA A 293 -29.29 -29.60 18.09
C ALA A 293 -30.63 -29.04 18.60
N LYS A 294 -31.30 -29.72 19.50
CA LYS A 294 -32.51 -29.23 20.16
C LYS A 294 -32.26 -27.99 21.00
N ARG A 295 -31.19 -28.02 21.81
CA ARG A 295 -30.81 -26.89 22.68
C ARG A 295 -30.50 -25.62 21.89
N ARG A 296 -29.81 -25.75 20.74
CA ARG A 296 -29.46 -24.64 19.85
C ARG A 296 -30.59 -24.27 18.87
N ALA A 297 -31.69 -25.00 18.85
CA ALA A 297 -32.80 -24.84 17.88
C ALA A 297 -32.27 -24.79 16.43
N SER A 298 -31.29 -25.63 16.12
CA SER A 298 -30.58 -25.67 14.83
C SER A 298 -30.72 -27.03 14.14
N GLN A 299 -30.36 -27.11 12.86
CA GLN A 299 -30.21 -28.38 12.16
C GLN A 299 -29.10 -29.22 12.81
N LYS A 300 -29.12 -30.54 12.63
CA LYS A 300 -28.09 -31.44 13.13
C LYS A 300 -26.73 -31.15 12.53
N THR A 301 -26.68 -30.71 11.27
CA THR A 301 -25.44 -30.31 10.62
C THR A 301 -25.35 -28.80 10.64
N VAL A 302 -24.35 -28.26 11.28
CA VAL A 302 -24.07 -26.84 11.39
C VAL A 302 -22.65 -26.55 10.89
N LEU A 303 -22.45 -25.34 10.38
CA LEU A 303 -21.13 -24.85 10.05
C LEU A 303 -20.51 -24.21 11.29
N GLU A 304 -19.36 -24.70 11.69
CA GLU A 304 -18.59 -24.12 12.80
C GLU A 304 -17.20 -23.73 12.31
N ARG A 305 -16.57 -22.79 13.03
CA ARG A 305 -15.20 -22.41 12.78
C ARG A 305 -14.29 -23.60 13.18
N GLU A 306 -13.36 -23.97 12.29
CA GLU A 306 -12.45 -25.10 12.53
C GLU A 306 -11.35 -24.76 13.52
N LYS A 307 -10.77 -23.54 13.39
CA LYS A 307 -9.60 -23.10 14.15
C LYS A 307 -9.76 -21.64 14.59
N GLN A 308 -8.83 -21.15 15.40
CA GLN A 308 -8.75 -19.73 15.72
C GLN A 308 -8.41 -18.91 14.46
N PRO A 309 -8.99 -17.72 14.28
CA PRO A 309 -8.65 -16.87 13.14
C PRO A 309 -7.20 -16.39 13.24
N THR A 310 -6.56 -16.23 12.08
CA THR A 310 -5.21 -15.65 11.95
C THR A 310 -5.22 -14.15 12.25
N PHE A 311 -6.33 -13.48 11.96
CA PHE A 311 -6.54 -12.07 12.19
C PHE A 311 -7.64 -11.84 13.25
N ASP A 312 -7.40 -10.86 14.11
CA ASP A 312 -8.32 -10.52 15.21
C ASP A 312 -9.44 -9.57 14.75
N VAL A 313 -9.11 -8.70 13.76
CA VAL A 313 -9.99 -7.62 13.29
C VAL A 313 -10.00 -7.60 11.76
#